data_e1544bbbd68dd4040a8abfb5d91a7237
#
_entry.id   e1544bbbd68dd4040a8abfb5d91a7237
#
_cell.length_a   1.000
_cell.length_b   1.000
_cell.length_c   1.000
_cell.angle_alpha   90.00
_cell.angle_beta   90.00
_cell.angle_gamma   90.00
#
_symmetry.space_group_name_H-M   'P 1'
#
loop_
_entity.id
_entity.type
_entity.pdbx_description
1 polymer ?
#
loop_
_entity_poly.entity_id
_entity_poly.type
_entity_poly.pdbx_seq_one_letter_code
_entity_poly.pdbx_strand_id
1 'polypeptide(L)' 'MAPAEDEVDTVLNECAEAADSGQSKFPGMSYEEGVTAAIRWMKGEDDNSPMSD' A
#
# COMPACT_ATOMS: atom_id res chain seq x y z
N MET A 1 6.10 12.72 6.49
CA MET A 1 7.46 12.11 6.52
C MET A 1 7.47 10.86 5.67
N ALA A 2 8.48 10.71 4.81
CA ALA A 2 8.57 9.56 3.93
C ALA A 2 8.81 8.27 4.75
N PRO A 3 8.25 7.14 4.31
CA PRO A 3 8.41 5.88 5.03
C PRO A 3 9.84 5.35 4.93
N ALA A 4 10.23 4.55 5.91
CA ALA A 4 11.51 3.84 5.88
C ALA A 4 11.45 2.71 4.87
N GLU A 5 12.61 2.25 4.39
CA GLU A 5 12.68 1.20 3.38
C GLU A 5 12.01 -0.10 3.84
N ASP A 6 12.19 -0.47 5.11
CA ASP A 6 11.56 -1.69 5.63
C ASP A 6 10.03 -1.57 5.72
N GLU A 7 9.50 -0.36 5.90
CA GLU A 7 8.05 -0.15 5.83
C GLU A 7 7.55 -0.37 4.41
N VAL A 8 8.30 0.10 3.43
CA VAL A 8 7.97 -0.10 2.01
C VAL A 8 8.00 -1.60 1.68
N ASP A 9 9.02 -2.30 2.15
CA ASP A 9 9.12 -3.75 1.94
C ASP A 9 7.94 -4.50 2.57
N THR A 10 7.47 -4.06 3.73
CA THR A 10 6.31 -4.66 4.37
C THR A 10 5.07 -4.52 3.48
N VAL A 11 4.87 -3.34 2.91
CA VAL A 11 3.74 -3.11 2.01
C VAL A 11 3.85 -4.00 0.77
N LEU A 12 5.04 -4.11 0.20
CA LEU A 12 5.26 -4.99 -0.96
C LEU A 12 4.93 -6.44 -0.63
N ASN A 13 5.32 -6.91 0.55
CA ASN A 13 5.01 -8.27 1.00
C ASN A 13 3.51 -8.49 1.17
N GLU A 14 2.81 -7.53 1.73
CA GLU A 14 1.36 -7.61 1.89
C GLU A 14 0.66 -7.64 0.54
N CYS A 15 1.15 -6.85 -0.41
CA CYS A 15 0.61 -6.86 -1.78
C CYS A 15 0.83 -8.22 -2.45
N ALA A 16 2.02 -8.80 -2.27
CA ALA A 16 2.34 -10.11 -2.84
C ALA A 16 1.45 -11.20 -2.24
N GLU A 17 1.21 -11.16 -0.95
CA GLU A 17 0.33 -12.12 -0.29
C GLU A 17 -1.10 -12.02 -0.80
N ALA A 18 -1.60 -10.79 -0.98
CA ALA A 18 -2.94 -10.57 -1.52
C ALA A 18 -3.05 -11.11 -2.95
N ALA A 19 -2.03 -10.88 -3.77
CA ALA A 19 -2.00 -11.38 -5.14
C ALA A 19 -2.00 -12.91 -5.17
N ASP A 20 -1.22 -13.53 -4.29
CA ASP A 20 -1.14 -14.99 -4.23
C ASP A 20 -2.46 -15.62 -3.77
N SER A 21 -3.15 -14.98 -2.84
CA SER A 21 -4.43 -15.49 -2.34
C SER A 21 -5.58 -15.22 -3.31
N GLY A 22 -5.39 -14.32 -4.26
CA GLY A 22 -6.43 -13.91 -5.18
C GLY A 22 -7.49 -13.02 -4.56
N GLN A 23 -7.24 -12.49 -3.36
CA GLN A 23 -8.18 -11.64 -2.65
C GLN A 23 -7.52 -10.33 -2.26
N SER A 24 -8.08 -9.21 -2.71
CA SER A 24 -7.60 -7.90 -2.32
C SER A 24 -8.04 -7.59 -0.88
N LYS A 25 -7.17 -6.92 -0.13
CA LYS A 25 -7.51 -6.39 1.20
C LYS A 25 -8.54 -5.25 1.09
N PHE A 26 -8.55 -4.58 -0.06
CA PHE A 26 -9.44 -3.44 -0.31
C PHE A 26 -10.20 -3.65 -1.62
N PRO A 27 -11.17 -4.58 -1.63
CA PRO A 27 -11.84 -4.96 -2.89
C PRO A 27 -12.64 -3.83 -3.54
N GLY A 28 -13.00 -2.81 -2.78
CA GLY A 28 -13.73 -1.66 -3.32
C GLY A 28 -12.85 -0.58 -3.91
N MET A 29 -11.53 -0.72 -3.82
CA MET A 29 -10.60 0.30 -4.28
C MET A 29 -10.12 0.00 -5.69
N SER A 30 -10.09 1.02 -6.55
CA SER A 30 -9.59 0.87 -7.90
C SER A 30 -8.05 0.85 -7.92
N TYR A 31 -7.50 0.40 -9.06
CA TYR A 31 -6.06 0.42 -9.26
C TYR A 31 -5.49 1.83 -9.09
N GLU A 32 -6.14 2.84 -9.68
CA GLU A 32 -5.69 4.23 -9.63
C GLU A 32 -5.72 4.78 -8.21
N GLU A 33 -6.74 4.42 -7.44
CA GLU A 33 -6.81 4.83 -6.03
C GLU A 33 -5.64 4.24 -5.24
N GLY A 34 -5.30 2.98 -5.51
CA GLY A 34 -4.16 2.34 -4.86
C GLY A 34 -2.85 2.99 -5.22
N VAL A 35 -2.65 3.32 -6.49
CA VAL A 35 -1.44 4.00 -6.95
C VAL A 35 -1.32 5.37 -6.29
N THR A 36 -2.41 6.12 -6.22
CA THR A 36 -2.43 7.44 -5.59
C THR A 36 -2.06 7.33 -4.11
N ALA A 37 -2.67 6.40 -3.41
CA ALA A 37 -2.40 6.21 -1.98
C ALA A 37 -0.93 5.86 -1.73
N ALA A 38 -0.36 4.98 -2.54
CA ALA A 38 1.03 4.57 -2.38
C ALA A 38 1.98 5.73 -2.63
N ILE A 39 1.73 6.52 -3.67
CA ILE A 39 2.60 7.64 -4.01
C ILE A 39 2.56 8.72 -2.94
N ARG A 40 1.37 9.05 -2.44
CA ARG A 40 1.24 10.04 -1.37
C ARG A 40 1.96 9.59 -0.10
N TRP A 41 1.86 8.32 0.23
CA TRP A 41 2.56 7.77 1.37
C TRP A 41 4.09 7.88 1.18
N MET A 42 4.58 7.52 -0.01
CA MET A 42 6.01 7.59 -0.32
C MET A 42 6.55 9.01 -0.25
N LYS A 43 5.73 9.99 -0.60
CA LYS A 43 6.12 11.41 -0.54
C LYS A 43 6.02 12.00 0.86
N GLY A 44 5.46 11.25 1.80
CA GLY A 44 5.27 11.73 3.16
C GLY A 44 4.05 12.61 3.37
N GLU A 45 3.14 12.65 2.38
CA GLU A 45 1.90 13.41 2.48
C GLU A 45 0.85 12.69 3.31
N ASP A 46 0.92 11.37 3.38
CA ASP A 46 0.02 10.54 4.15
C ASP A 46 0.84 9.68 5.09
N ASP A 47 0.58 9.77 6.39
CA ASP A 47 1.32 9.02 7.40
C ASP A 47 0.88 7.56 7.49
N ASN A 48 -0.30 7.24 6.95
CA ASN A 48 -0.81 5.88 7.00
C ASN A 48 -0.37 5.08 5.79
N SER A 49 0.15 3.88 6.04
CA SER A 49 0.51 2.95 4.97
C SER A 49 -0.71 2.63 4.11
N PRO A 50 -0.55 2.50 2.77
CA PRO A 50 -1.68 2.16 1.90
C PRO A 50 -2.28 0.80 2.15
N MET A 51 -1.59 -0.08 2.88
CA MET A 51 -2.10 -1.40 3.24
C MET A 51 -2.59 -1.46 4.69
N SER A 52 -2.58 -0.35 5.41
CA SER A 52 -3.12 -0.32 6.77
C SER A 52 -4.63 -0.10 6.73
N ASP A 53 -5.29 -0.62 7.72
CA ASP A 53 -6.76 -0.46 7.85
C ASP A 53 -7.15 0.93 8.34
#